data_210ec321e7169059a48497eb0e2f19fe
#
_entry.id   210ec321e7169059a48497eb0e2f19fe
#
_cell.length_a   1.000
_cell.length_b   1.000
_cell.length_c   1.000
_cell.angle_alpha   90.00
_cell.angle_beta   90.00
_cell.angle_gamma   90.00
#
_symmetry.space_group_name_H-M   'P 1'
#
loop_
_entity.id
_entity.type
_entity.pdbx_description
1 polymer ?
#
loop_
_entity_poly.entity_id
_entity_poly.type
_entity_poly.pdbx_seq_one_letter_code
_entity_poly.pdbx_strand_id
1 'polypeptide(L)'
;MIGEGFTSRSNWRPLGRSLLVIALMASEMFGATDADSLAANCVNPVYGALTCSTSSCHGGAAEKSRQYVIWSQRDVHSRSYATLGTARSARMAEALGIKDPLTDRRCTTCHAPIATVETGLVMPGAKASEGVSCVSCHGPLEGWLRNHTRSDYTHADRVAAGMRDLRDLNSRANACVACHQNIDPALVNVGRHPALTFELDGQTQEQPKHWREPEGRSGAQAWFVGQAVAWREMSWGLRQGHLDTQRDLPRWRALGWLIHRAEFGRKPDGFGWESQEVTPTDLALAEEKARQLARRGADTWTPENTIRVLTKLAHTSADFRAVSPSLLQASRAERLVLAFDRLLAALPPDPRKPEASSQLDRLFRLAQSIPDFSPSDFARELDIFAQKLKPLLN
;
A
#
# COMPACT_ATOMS: atom_id res chain seq x y z
N MET A 1 63.89 49.95 35.37
CA MET A 1 63.85 50.20 33.91
C MET A 1 63.14 48.99 33.29
N ILE A 2 61.90 49.13 33.12
CA ILE A 2 61.09 49.10 31.89
C ILE A 2 61.41 47.89 31.02
N GLY A 3 60.43 46.96 30.86
CA GLY A 3 60.39 45.90 29.90
C GLY A 3 58.96 45.41 29.76
N GLU A 4 58.34 45.80 28.66
CA GLU A 4 56.91 45.59 28.30
C GLU A 4 56.54 44.16 28.06
N GLY A 5 55.41 43.75 28.57
CA GLY A 5 54.80 42.45 28.27
C GLY A 5 53.90 42.49 27.04
N PHE A 6 54.07 41.53 26.13
CA PHE A 6 53.25 41.33 24.99
C PHE A 6 52.27 40.18 25.29
N THR A 7 50.98 40.48 25.45
CA THR A 7 49.91 39.48 25.57
C THR A 7 49.30 39.20 24.18
N SER A 8 49.58 38.05 23.64
CA SER A 8 48.92 37.50 22.44
C SER A 8 47.55 36.93 22.84
N ARG A 9 46.47 37.57 22.40
CA ARG A 9 45.11 36.98 22.47
C ARG A 9 44.87 36.15 21.21
N SER A 10 44.80 34.83 21.35
CA SER A 10 44.36 33.92 20.32
C SER A 10 42.82 33.93 20.25
N ASN A 11 42.28 34.41 19.12
CA ASN A 11 40.87 34.36 18.79
C ASN A 11 40.50 32.93 18.33
N TRP A 12 39.94 32.13 19.20
CA TRP A 12 39.25 30.91 18.85
C TRP A 12 37.78 31.23 18.53
N ARG A 13 37.40 31.15 17.25
CA ARG A 13 35.99 31.16 16.84
C ARG A 13 35.45 29.74 16.96
N PRO A 14 34.24 29.49 17.50
CA PRO A 14 33.69 28.16 17.61
C PRO A 14 33.07 27.74 16.27
N LEU A 15 33.70 26.77 15.60
CA LEU A 15 33.22 26.07 14.40
C LEU A 15 32.22 24.94 14.72
N GLY A 16 31.58 24.95 15.90
CA GLY A 16 30.82 23.83 16.42
C GLY A 16 29.31 23.78 16.11
N ARG A 17 28.71 24.85 15.54
CA ARG A 17 27.23 24.89 15.39
C ARG A 17 26.71 24.44 14.05
N SER A 18 27.49 24.43 12.96
CA SER A 18 27.01 24.09 11.63
C SER A 18 26.97 22.59 11.35
N LEU A 19 27.79 21.77 12.00
CA LEU A 19 27.82 20.33 11.82
C LEU A 19 26.66 19.61 12.52
N LEU A 20 26.15 20.15 13.63
CA LEU A 20 25.03 19.54 14.35
C LEU A 20 23.69 19.72 13.64
N VAL A 21 23.51 20.83 12.91
CA VAL A 21 22.29 21.10 12.12
C VAL A 21 22.23 20.22 10.87
N ILE A 22 23.36 19.93 10.24
CA ILE A 22 23.42 19.04 9.06
C ILE A 22 23.17 17.59 9.47
N ALA A 23 23.64 17.15 10.64
CA ALA A 23 23.37 15.80 11.15
C ALA A 23 21.90 15.60 11.57
N LEU A 24 21.25 16.62 12.11
CA LEU A 24 19.82 16.58 12.44
C LEU A 24 18.93 16.58 11.19
N MET A 25 19.29 17.35 10.15
CA MET A 25 18.56 17.33 8.87
C MET A 25 18.77 16.03 8.10
N ALA A 26 19.92 15.36 8.23
CA ALA A 26 20.16 14.05 7.61
C ALA A 26 19.37 12.91 8.30
N SER A 27 19.08 13.02 9.61
CA SER A 27 18.25 12.01 10.29
C SER A 27 16.75 12.12 9.96
N GLU A 28 16.25 13.29 9.58
CA GLU A 28 14.88 13.46 9.10
C GLU A 28 14.68 13.00 7.66
N MET A 29 15.73 12.92 6.84
CA MET A 29 15.65 12.33 5.48
C MET A 29 15.52 10.80 5.46
N PHE A 30 15.73 10.11 6.56
CA PHE A 30 15.59 8.66 6.70
C PHE A 30 14.33 8.26 7.50
N GLY A 31 13.26 9.07 7.39
CA GLY A 31 12.04 8.95 8.15
C GLY A 31 11.37 7.57 8.14
N ALA A 32 10.48 7.36 9.11
CA ALA A 32 9.60 6.21 9.18
C ALA A 32 8.74 6.11 7.90
N THR A 33 8.27 4.88 7.58
CA THR A 33 7.30 4.70 6.50
C THR A 33 5.99 5.45 6.79
N ASP A 34 5.30 5.90 5.74
CA ASP A 34 3.93 6.44 5.84
C ASP A 34 2.88 5.32 6.01
N ALA A 35 3.28 4.04 5.92
CA ALA A 35 2.39 2.91 6.17
C ALA A 35 1.90 2.94 7.62
N ASP A 36 0.58 3.02 7.79
CA ASP A 36 -0.05 3.25 9.08
C ASP A 36 -0.48 1.94 9.74
N SER A 37 0.50 1.19 10.26
CA SER A 37 0.23 0.02 11.08
C SER A 37 -0.32 0.41 12.45
N LEU A 38 -1.09 -0.49 13.08
CA LEU A 38 -1.62 -0.24 14.43
C LEU A 38 -0.52 0.06 15.44
N ALA A 39 0.58 -0.69 15.40
CA ALA A 39 1.66 -0.55 16.39
C ALA A 39 2.52 0.70 16.17
N ALA A 40 2.74 1.14 14.93
CA ALA A 40 3.67 2.22 14.63
C ALA A 40 3.20 3.58 15.16
N ASN A 41 1.88 3.80 15.21
CA ASN A 41 1.27 5.09 15.57
C ASN A 41 0.35 4.99 16.81
N CYS A 42 0.47 3.90 17.60
CA CYS A 42 -0.37 3.66 18.75
C CYS A 42 0.16 4.39 19.98
N VAL A 43 -0.42 5.55 20.30
CA VAL A 43 -0.13 6.31 21.53
C VAL A 43 -1.29 6.28 22.52
N ASN A 44 -2.42 5.70 22.13
CA ASN A 44 -3.65 5.65 22.91
C ASN A 44 -4.08 4.19 23.20
N PRO A 45 -4.87 3.93 24.25
CA PRO A 45 -5.39 2.61 24.57
C PRO A 45 -6.11 1.90 23.40
N VAL A 46 -5.80 0.62 23.23
CA VAL A 46 -6.36 -0.26 22.19
C VAL A 46 -7.37 -1.22 22.82
N TYR A 47 -8.59 -1.20 22.32
CA TYR A 47 -9.69 -2.03 22.78
C TYR A 47 -9.92 -3.23 21.86
N GLY A 48 -10.37 -4.34 22.41
CA GLY A 48 -10.79 -5.51 21.63
C GLY A 48 -12.09 -5.28 20.86
N ALA A 49 -12.29 -6.07 19.81
CA ALA A 49 -13.47 -5.99 18.95
C ALA A 49 -14.80 -6.20 19.69
N LEU A 50 -14.78 -6.94 20.81
CA LEU A 50 -15.96 -7.12 21.65
C LEU A 50 -16.53 -5.81 22.23
N THR A 51 -15.70 -4.78 22.38
CA THR A 51 -16.15 -3.43 22.78
C THR A 51 -17.17 -2.85 21.78
N CYS A 52 -17.11 -3.27 20.52
CA CYS A 52 -18.02 -2.81 19.45
C CYS A 52 -19.23 -3.73 19.25
N SER A 53 -19.30 -4.90 19.90
CA SER A 53 -20.18 -6.03 19.54
C SER A 53 -21.60 -5.98 20.08
N THR A 54 -21.95 -5.01 20.92
CA THR A 54 -23.32 -4.97 21.51
C THR A 54 -24.37 -4.75 20.44
N SER A 55 -25.56 -5.34 20.61
CA SER A 55 -26.64 -5.28 19.61
C SER A 55 -27.19 -3.86 19.36
N SER A 56 -27.06 -2.97 20.33
CA SER A 56 -27.41 -1.55 20.21
C SER A 56 -26.35 -0.73 19.47
N CYS A 57 -25.13 -1.28 19.29
CA CYS A 57 -24.01 -0.65 18.60
C CYS A 57 -23.76 -1.31 17.23
N HIS A 58 -22.72 -2.15 17.12
CA HIS A 58 -22.28 -2.76 15.86
C HIS A 58 -22.56 -4.27 15.74
N GLY A 59 -23.11 -4.90 16.78
CA GLY A 59 -23.49 -6.33 16.82
C GLY A 59 -24.97 -6.61 16.54
N GLY A 60 -25.73 -5.62 16.09
CA GLY A 60 -27.17 -5.75 15.79
C GLY A 60 -27.44 -6.44 14.44
N ALA A 61 -28.72 -6.76 14.19
CA ALA A 61 -29.15 -7.38 12.93
C ALA A 61 -29.41 -6.37 11.80
N ALA A 62 -29.69 -5.10 12.14
CA ALA A 62 -30.01 -4.08 11.16
C ALA A 62 -28.76 -3.65 10.37
N GLU A 63 -28.95 -3.23 9.11
CA GLU A 63 -27.85 -2.80 8.21
C GLU A 63 -26.92 -1.77 8.87
N LYS A 64 -27.48 -0.83 9.64
CA LYS A 64 -26.71 0.24 10.30
C LYS A 64 -25.98 -0.20 11.57
N SER A 65 -26.18 -1.43 12.05
CA SER A 65 -25.63 -1.93 13.32
C SER A 65 -24.99 -3.32 13.22
N ARG A 66 -24.76 -3.86 12.02
CA ARG A 66 -24.23 -5.22 11.81
C ARG A 66 -22.75 -5.30 11.45
N GLN A 67 -21.98 -4.23 11.65
CA GLN A 67 -20.58 -4.15 11.21
C GLN A 67 -19.71 -5.23 11.87
N TYR A 68 -19.87 -5.43 13.18
CA TYR A 68 -19.19 -6.50 13.92
C TYR A 68 -19.57 -7.89 13.41
N VAL A 69 -20.86 -8.11 13.10
CA VAL A 69 -21.36 -9.38 12.57
C VAL A 69 -20.74 -9.68 11.20
N ILE A 70 -20.66 -8.69 10.31
CA ILE A 70 -20.02 -8.83 9.01
C ILE A 70 -18.54 -9.18 9.17
N TRP A 71 -17.81 -8.40 9.98
CA TRP A 71 -16.40 -8.63 10.23
C TRP A 71 -16.15 -10.02 10.83
N SER A 72 -16.83 -10.39 11.90
CA SER A 72 -16.57 -11.65 12.62
C SER A 72 -16.94 -12.91 11.84
N GLN A 73 -17.97 -12.84 10.96
CA GLN A 73 -18.49 -14.01 10.25
C GLN A 73 -17.97 -14.13 8.81
N ARG A 74 -17.69 -13.01 8.13
CA ARG A 74 -17.42 -12.99 6.70
C ARG A 74 -16.02 -12.47 6.33
N ASP A 75 -15.47 -11.56 7.12
CA ASP A 75 -14.17 -10.95 6.82
C ASP A 75 -13.03 -11.90 7.22
N VAL A 76 -12.14 -12.20 6.27
CA VAL A 76 -10.97 -13.05 6.51
C VAL A 76 -10.00 -12.46 7.52
N HIS A 77 -10.00 -11.16 7.71
CA HIS A 77 -9.17 -10.45 8.68
C HIS A 77 -9.46 -10.90 10.13
N SER A 78 -10.72 -11.22 10.47
CA SER A 78 -11.08 -11.73 11.79
C SER A 78 -10.48 -13.11 12.11
N ARG A 79 -10.01 -13.83 11.08
CA ARG A 79 -9.43 -15.18 11.20
C ARG A 79 -7.95 -15.21 10.90
N SER A 80 -7.32 -14.05 10.63
CA SER A 80 -5.91 -13.96 10.24
C SER A 80 -4.97 -14.59 11.29
N TYR A 81 -5.23 -14.40 12.59
CA TYR A 81 -4.46 -15.06 13.66
C TYR A 81 -4.60 -16.58 13.62
N ALA A 82 -5.78 -17.11 13.36
CA ALA A 82 -6.01 -18.55 13.32
C ALA A 82 -5.20 -19.24 12.20
N THR A 83 -4.83 -18.52 11.12
CA THR A 83 -3.97 -19.06 10.07
C THR A 83 -2.57 -19.38 10.56
N LEU A 84 -2.09 -18.71 11.61
CA LEU A 84 -0.78 -18.97 12.22
C LEU A 84 -0.73 -20.33 12.93
N GLY A 85 -1.87 -20.87 13.37
CA GLY A 85 -1.98 -22.20 13.98
C GLY A 85 -2.08 -23.35 12.99
N THR A 86 -1.96 -23.12 11.68
CA THR A 86 -2.08 -24.16 10.65
C THR A 86 -0.79 -24.96 10.46
N ALA A 87 -0.91 -26.19 9.93
CA ALA A 87 0.26 -27.01 9.57
C ALA A 87 1.18 -26.32 8.54
N ARG A 88 0.64 -25.46 7.67
CA ARG A 88 1.43 -24.65 6.73
C ARG A 88 2.30 -23.64 7.49
N SER A 89 1.71 -22.91 8.43
CA SER A 89 2.46 -21.94 9.24
C SER A 89 3.50 -22.60 10.13
N ALA A 90 3.22 -23.81 10.67
CA ALA A 90 4.20 -24.59 11.42
C ALA A 90 5.43 -24.95 10.57
N ARG A 91 5.23 -25.41 9.32
CA ARG A 91 6.35 -25.70 8.40
C ARG A 91 7.15 -24.43 8.03
N MET A 92 6.47 -23.28 7.84
CA MET A 92 7.16 -22.00 7.62
C MET A 92 8.01 -21.63 8.84
N ALA A 93 7.44 -21.76 10.03
CA ALA A 93 8.14 -21.46 11.29
C ALA A 93 9.38 -22.35 11.47
N GLU A 94 9.24 -23.65 11.21
CA GLU A 94 10.37 -24.61 11.25
C GLU A 94 11.49 -24.21 10.29
N ALA A 95 11.15 -23.91 9.02
CA ALA A 95 12.12 -23.49 8.00
C ALA A 95 12.87 -22.20 8.38
N LEU A 96 12.22 -21.30 9.14
CA LEU A 96 12.76 -20.01 9.57
C LEU A 96 13.38 -20.02 10.96
N GLY A 97 13.38 -21.17 11.66
CA GLY A 97 13.81 -21.24 13.06
C GLY A 97 12.92 -20.44 14.02
N ILE A 98 11.65 -20.21 13.66
CA ILE A 98 10.66 -19.55 14.51
C ILE A 98 10.12 -20.59 15.49
N LYS A 99 10.21 -20.30 16.78
CA LYS A 99 9.77 -21.22 17.84
C LYS A 99 8.24 -21.38 17.85
N ASP A 100 7.53 -20.27 17.70
CA ASP A 100 6.07 -20.24 17.73
C ASP A 100 5.55 -19.09 16.84
N PRO A 101 4.88 -19.38 15.71
CA PRO A 101 4.35 -18.36 14.82
C PRO A 101 3.20 -17.54 15.43
N LEU A 102 2.54 -18.04 16.47
CA LEU A 102 1.45 -17.34 17.18
C LEU A 102 1.96 -16.15 18.01
N THR A 103 3.25 -16.11 18.33
CA THR A 103 3.86 -15.07 19.17
C THR A 103 5.01 -14.32 18.49
N ASP A 104 5.57 -14.86 17.39
CA ASP A 104 6.67 -14.21 16.67
C ASP A 104 6.20 -12.96 15.93
N ARG A 105 6.90 -11.84 16.15
CA ARG A 105 6.52 -10.53 15.55
C ARG A 105 6.57 -10.53 14.03
N ARG A 106 7.39 -11.35 13.38
CA ARG A 106 7.42 -11.49 11.90
C ARG A 106 6.08 -11.96 11.34
N CYS A 107 5.30 -12.70 12.15
CA CYS A 107 3.97 -13.19 11.80
C CYS A 107 2.86 -12.27 12.34
N THR A 108 2.93 -11.94 13.63
CA THR A 108 1.85 -11.24 14.34
C THR A 108 1.68 -9.79 13.90
N THR A 109 2.72 -9.13 13.36
CA THR A 109 2.61 -7.75 12.83
C THR A 109 1.48 -7.61 11.81
N CYS A 110 1.25 -8.61 10.96
CA CYS A 110 0.17 -8.60 9.97
C CYS A 110 -1.03 -9.45 10.41
N HIS A 111 -0.80 -10.59 11.05
CA HIS A 111 -1.86 -11.55 11.36
C HIS A 111 -2.56 -11.29 12.71
N ALA A 112 -1.97 -10.50 13.59
CA ALA A 112 -2.52 -10.12 14.90
C ALA A 112 -1.93 -8.79 15.38
N PRO A 113 -2.18 -7.66 14.70
CA PRO A 113 -1.49 -6.39 14.97
C PRO A 113 -1.56 -5.93 16.42
N ILE A 114 -2.63 -6.27 17.13
CA ILE A 114 -2.82 -5.94 18.56
C ILE A 114 -1.73 -6.58 19.45
N ALA A 115 -1.19 -7.74 19.07
CA ALA A 115 -0.10 -8.41 19.78
C ALA A 115 1.24 -7.67 19.69
N THR A 116 1.35 -6.70 18.79
CA THR A 116 2.58 -5.91 18.58
C THR A 116 2.51 -4.51 19.23
N VAL A 117 1.36 -4.14 19.77
CA VAL A 117 1.15 -2.91 20.54
C VAL A 117 1.82 -3.05 21.89
N GLU A 118 2.30 -1.95 22.46
CA GLU A 118 2.87 -1.91 23.80
C GLU A 118 1.85 -2.41 24.83
N THR A 119 2.27 -3.32 25.72
CA THR A 119 1.36 -4.02 26.64
C THR A 119 0.55 -3.06 27.52
N GLY A 120 1.14 -1.93 27.94
CA GLY A 120 0.45 -0.90 28.72
C GLY A 120 -0.71 -0.19 28.01
N LEU A 121 -0.73 -0.26 26.67
CA LEU A 121 -1.80 0.31 25.84
C LEU A 121 -2.87 -0.72 25.46
N VAL A 122 -2.67 -2.01 25.70
CA VAL A 122 -3.65 -3.06 25.38
C VAL A 122 -4.65 -3.20 26.53
N MET A 123 -5.89 -2.82 26.28
CA MET A 123 -6.94 -2.86 27.30
C MET A 123 -7.38 -4.29 27.63
N PRO A 124 -7.84 -4.55 28.87
CA PRO A 124 -8.38 -5.85 29.24
C PRO A 124 -9.48 -6.32 28.29
N GLY A 125 -9.38 -7.56 27.81
CA GLY A 125 -10.33 -8.15 26.85
C GLY A 125 -9.92 -8.03 25.39
N ALA A 126 -8.95 -7.19 25.04
CA ALA A 126 -8.34 -7.19 23.70
C ALA A 126 -7.38 -8.39 23.54
N LYS A 127 -7.51 -9.15 22.46
CA LYS A 127 -6.80 -10.43 22.27
C LYS A 127 -6.17 -10.54 20.90
N ALA A 128 -4.98 -11.11 20.81
CA ALA A 128 -4.33 -11.49 19.54
C ALA A 128 -5.22 -12.38 18.67
N SER A 129 -6.03 -13.24 19.29
CA SER A 129 -6.96 -14.16 18.59
C SER A 129 -8.06 -13.47 17.79
N GLU A 130 -8.24 -12.16 17.95
CA GLU A 130 -9.15 -11.36 17.11
C GLU A 130 -8.60 -11.14 15.68
N GLY A 131 -7.33 -11.45 15.43
CA GLY A 131 -6.70 -11.22 14.16
C GLY A 131 -6.52 -9.72 13.86
N VAL A 132 -6.83 -9.30 12.63
CA VAL A 132 -6.91 -7.89 12.24
C VAL A 132 -8.29 -7.38 12.63
N SER A 133 -8.36 -6.69 13.78
CA SER A 133 -9.61 -6.25 14.39
C SER A 133 -10.01 -4.83 13.99
N CYS A 134 -11.15 -4.35 14.52
CA CYS A 134 -11.69 -3.02 14.21
C CYS A 134 -10.65 -1.90 14.38
N VAL A 135 -9.88 -1.94 15.47
CA VAL A 135 -8.84 -0.92 15.76
C VAL A 135 -7.67 -0.94 14.79
N SER A 136 -7.41 -2.07 14.15
CA SER A 136 -6.34 -2.16 13.15
C SER A 136 -6.61 -1.29 11.93
N CYS A 137 -7.89 -1.10 11.58
CA CYS A 137 -8.32 -0.23 10.49
C CYS A 137 -8.74 1.16 10.98
N HIS A 138 -9.56 1.25 12.06
CA HIS A 138 -10.14 2.51 12.53
C HIS A 138 -9.22 3.31 13.47
N GLY A 139 -8.11 2.74 13.92
CA GLY A 139 -7.20 3.35 14.88
C GLY A 139 -7.64 3.18 16.34
N PRO A 140 -6.83 3.64 17.31
CA PRO A 140 -7.14 3.62 18.72
C PRO A 140 -8.43 4.39 19.05
N LEU A 141 -9.23 3.91 20.00
CA LEU A 141 -10.60 4.38 20.21
C LEU A 141 -10.74 5.52 21.23
N GLU A 142 -9.76 5.74 22.10
CA GLU A 142 -9.90 6.53 23.32
C GLU A 142 -10.47 7.95 23.08
N GLY A 143 -10.01 8.66 22.08
CA GLY A 143 -10.44 10.04 21.85
C GLY A 143 -11.86 10.19 21.30
N TRP A 144 -12.40 9.17 20.63
CA TRP A 144 -13.65 9.30 19.89
C TRP A 144 -14.74 8.26 20.25
N LEU A 145 -14.41 7.17 20.96
CA LEU A 145 -15.32 6.07 21.24
C LEU A 145 -16.62 6.53 21.90
N ARG A 146 -16.56 7.37 22.93
CA ARG A 146 -17.76 7.81 23.67
C ARG A 146 -18.62 8.77 22.88
N ASN A 147 -18.00 9.65 22.09
CA ASN A 147 -18.70 10.73 21.42
C ASN A 147 -19.22 10.37 20.04
N HIS A 148 -18.72 9.30 19.39
CA HIS A 148 -19.08 8.97 18.01
C HIS A 148 -20.56 8.58 17.82
N THR A 149 -21.28 8.29 18.88
CA THR A 149 -22.72 7.96 18.87
C THR A 149 -23.62 9.19 18.90
N ARG A 150 -23.08 10.36 19.19
CA ARG A 150 -23.85 11.61 19.27
C ARG A 150 -24.18 12.08 17.86
N SER A 151 -25.40 12.57 17.66
CA SER A 151 -25.88 13.07 16.36
C SER A 151 -25.19 14.37 15.91
N ASP A 152 -24.69 15.17 16.85
CA ASP A 152 -23.97 16.41 16.63
C ASP A 152 -22.44 16.22 16.45
N TYR A 153 -21.92 14.98 16.59
CA TYR A 153 -20.51 14.67 16.47
C TYR A 153 -20.20 14.19 15.03
N THR A 154 -19.65 15.09 14.25
CA THR A 154 -19.44 14.90 12.82
C THR A 154 -18.33 13.87 12.50
N HIS A 155 -18.18 13.49 11.24
CA HIS A 155 -17.05 12.68 10.79
C HIS A 155 -15.71 13.40 11.02
N ALA A 156 -15.65 14.70 10.73
CA ALA A 156 -14.45 15.51 10.96
C ALA A 156 -14.06 15.56 12.44
N ASP A 157 -15.03 15.65 13.36
CA ASP A 157 -14.77 15.62 14.80
C ASP A 157 -14.15 14.28 15.24
N ARG A 158 -14.64 13.16 14.67
CA ARG A 158 -14.09 11.82 14.95
C ARG A 158 -12.66 11.69 14.47
N VAL A 159 -12.36 12.18 13.27
CA VAL A 159 -11.01 12.21 12.70
C VAL A 159 -10.09 13.08 13.54
N ALA A 160 -10.54 14.28 13.91
CA ALA A 160 -9.77 15.18 14.78
C ALA A 160 -9.51 14.58 16.17
N ALA A 161 -10.39 13.69 16.66
CA ALA A 161 -10.23 12.96 17.91
C ALA A 161 -9.40 11.65 17.76
N GLY A 162 -8.79 11.39 16.60
CA GLY A 162 -7.85 10.29 16.37
C GLY A 162 -8.44 9.06 15.66
N MET A 163 -9.69 9.12 15.16
CA MET A 163 -10.21 8.09 14.26
C MET A 163 -9.49 8.19 12.91
N ARG A 164 -8.98 7.04 12.40
CA ARG A 164 -8.41 7.02 11.05
C ARG A 164 -9.47 7.31 10.00
N ASP A 165 -9.21 8.28 9.11
CA ASP A 165 -10.12 8.64 8.03
C ASP A 165 -10.04 7.64 6.86
N LEU A 166 -10.77 6.53 6.96
CA LEU A 166 -10.85 5.54 5.90
C LEU A 166 -11.72 5.98 4.70
N ARG A 167 -12.38 7.14 4.79
CA ARG A 167 -13.05 7.77 3.65
C ARG A 167 -12.05 8.45 2.72
N ASP A 168 -10.95 8.95 3.26
CA ASP A 168 -9.82 9.39 2.46
C ASP A 168 -9.06 8.18 1.89
N LEU A 169 -8.85 8.16 0.56
CA LEU A 169 -8.20 7.02 -0.11
C LEU A 169 -6.73 6.88 0.25
N ASN A 170 -6.03 7.98 0.48
CA ASN A 170 -4.63 7.93 0.85
C ASN A 170 -4.47 7.36 2.26
N SER A 171 -5.29 7.78 3.22
CA SER A 171 -5.33 7.23 4.58
C SER A 171 -5.71 5.75 4.58
N ARG A 172 -6.73 5.35 3.78
CA ARG A 172 -7.12 3.95 3.61
C ARG A 172 -5.98 3.12 3.04
N ALA A 173 -5.32 3.60 1.99
CA ALA A 173 -4.19 2.90 1.37
C ALA A 173 -3.03 2.74 2.34
N ASN A 174 -2.73 3.75 3.17
CA ASN A 174 -1.69 3.69 4.21
C ASN A 174 -1.98 2.61 5.26
N ALA A 175 -3.24 2.47 5.67
CA ALA A 175 -3.63 1.42 6.62
C ALA A 175 -3.50 0.01 6.02
N CYS A 176 -3.92 -0.17 4.76
CA CYS A 176 -3.89 -1.48 4.10
C CYS A 176 -2.47 -1.90 3.72
N VAL A 177 -1.68 -0.99 3.16
CA VAL A 177 -0.33 -1.28 2.65
C VAL A 177 0.65 -1.72 3.74
N ALA A 178 0.38 -1.35 4.99
CA ALA A 178 1.19 -1.74 6.15
C ALA A 178 1.35 -3.28 6.30
N CYS A 179 0.38 -4.06 5.77
CA CYS A 179 0.41 -5.51 5.80
C CYS A 179 0.41 -6.14 4.39
N HIS A 180 0.08 -5.38 3.34
CA HIS A 180 -0.19 -5.95 2.02
C HIS A 180 0.88 -5.68 0.95
N GLN A 181 2.00 -5.02 1.27
CA GLN A 181 3.06 -4.74 0.28
C GLN A 181 4.42 -5.28 0.66
N ASN A 182 5.04 -4.76 1.69
CA ASN A 182 6.39 -5.14 2.08
C ASN A 182 6.35 -6.35 3.01
N ILE A 183 7.16 -7.35 2.71
CA ILE A 183 7.29 -8.56 3.52
C ILE A 183 8.77 -8.92 3.65
N ASP A 184 9.17 -9.36 4.83
CA ASP A 184 10.52 -9.85 5.10
C ASP A 184 10.94 -10.89 4.03
N PRO A 185 12.07 -10.67 3.32
CA PRO A 185 12.56 -11.58 2.31
C PRO A 185 12.71 -13.03 2.78
N ALA A 186 13.08 -13.25 4.04
CA ALA A 186 13.22 -14.59 4.59
C ALA A 186 11.88 -15.34 4.65
N LEU A 187 10.77 -14.63 4.95
CA LEU A 187 9.43 -15.22 4.93
C LEU A 187 9.07 -15.76 3.54
N VAL A 188 9.46 -15.05 2.47
CA VAL A 188 9.18 -15.49 1.08
C VAL A 188 10.18 -16.55 0.62
N ASN A 189 11.48 -16.29 0.76
CA ASN A 189 12.53 -17.11 0.14
C ASN A 189 12.72 -18.43 0.88
N VAL A 190 12.66 -18.42 2.21
CA VAL A 190 12.87 -19.59 3.08
C VAL A 190 11.53 -20.16 3.56
N GLY A 191 10.69 -19.31 4.15
CA GLY A 191 9.40 -19.71 4.70
C GLY A 191 8.34 -20.09 3.66
N ARG A 192 8.54 -19.72 2.39
CA ARG A 192 7.56 -19.93 1.30
C ARG A 192 6.23 -19.24 1.53
N HIS A 193 6.25 -18.10 2.22
CA HIS A 193 5.11 -17.21 2.26
C HIS A 193 4.86 -16.64 0.85
N PRO A 194 3.61 -16.50 0.40
CA PRO A 194 3.32 -15.85 -0.87
C PRO A 194 3.90 -14.43 -0.91
N ALA A 195 4.48 -14.03 -2.04
CA ALA A 195 4.83 -12.64 -2.26
C ALA A 195 3.56 -11.78 -2.26
N LEU A 196 3.66 -10.58 -1.71
CA LEU A 196 2.53 -9.67 -1.62
C LEU A 196 2.50 -8.72 -2.81
N THR A 197 1.29 -8.42 -3.27
CA THR A 197 1.01 -7.42 -4.30
C THR A 197 -0.15 -6.57 -3.80
N PHE A 198 0.11 -5.29 -3.57
CA PHE A 198 -0.92 -4.38 -3.08
C PHE A 198 -1.80 -3.87 -4.23
N GLU A 199 -3.08 -4.11 -4.12
CA GLU A 199 -4.14 -3.69 -5.05
C GLU A 199 -5.33 -3.14 -4.27
N LEU A 200 -5.30 -1.86 -3.90
CA LEU A 200 -6.29 -1.24 -3.00
C LEU A 200 -7.72 -1.45 -3.49
N ASP A 201 -7.99 -1.23 -4.77
CA ASP A 201 -9.33 -1.40 -5.34
C ASP A 201 -9.79 -2.86 -5.23
N GLY A 202 -9.00 -3.81 -5.73
CA GLY A 202 -9.33 -5.23 -5.69
C GLY A 202 -9.56 -5.74 -4.28
N GLN A 203 -8.64 -5.46 -3.37
CA GLN A 203 -8.74 -5.87 -1.96
C GLN A 203 -9.96 -5.26 -1.27
N THR A 204 -10.28 -3.98 -1.57
CA THR A 204 -11.47 -3.32 -1.03
C THR A 204 -12.76 -3.89 -1.60
N GLN A 205 -12.78 -4.37 -2.85
CA GLN A 205 -13.95 -5.00 -3.45
C GLN A 205 -14.21 -6.40 -2.88
N GLU A 206 -13.17 -7.17 -2.61
CA GLU A 206 -13.26 -8.52 -2.04
C GLU A 206 -13.61 -8.50 -0.54
N GLN A 207 -13.28 -7.42 0.15
CA GLN A 207 -13.60 -7.29 1.57
C GLN A 207 -15.10 -7.16 1.79
N PRO A 208 -15.73 -7.95 2.69
CA PRO A 208 -17.14 -7.84 3.01
C PRO A 208 -17.48 -6.44 3.53
N LYS A 209 -18.24 -5.69 2.73
CA LYS A 209 -18.53 -4.28 3.02
C LYS A 209 -19.42 -4.13 4.24
N HIS A 210 -18.92 -3.40 5.23
CA HIS A 210 -19.65 -2.92 6.39
C HIS A 210 -19.63 -1.39 6.47
N TRP A 211 -19.33 -0.73 5.34
CA TRP A 211 -19.32 0.73 5.15
C TRP A 211 -20.02 1.09 3.84
N ARG A 212 -20.29 2.39 3.67
CA ARG A 212 -20.75 2.96 2.40
C ARG A 212 -19.64 3.81 1.82
N GLU A 213 -19.36 3.61 0.54
CA GLU A 213 -18.41 4.46 -0.16
C GLU A 213 -19.00 5.89 -0.31
N PRO A 214 -18.16 6.93 -0.23
CA PRO A 214 -18.55 8.28 -0.62
C PRO A 214 -19.10 8.31 -2.05
N GLU A 215 -20.09 9.18 -2.27
CA GLU A 215 -20.63 9.41 -3.61
C GLU A 215 -19.53 9.84 -4.60
N GLY A 216 -19.60 9.37 -5.83
CA GLY A 216 -18.59 9.65 -6.86
C GLY A 216 -17.27 8.87 -6.72
N ARG A 217 -17.12 8.01 -5.71
CA ARG A 217 -15.92 7.19 -5.55
C ARG A 217 -15.76 6.23 -6.73
N SER A 218 -14.59 6.26 -7.37
CA SER A 218 -14.26 5.42 -8.51
C SER A 218 -13.26 4.31 -8.11
N GLY A 219 -13.48 3.07 -8.61
CA GLY A 219 -12.50 2.00 -8.50
C GLY A 219 -11.18 2.33 -9.17
N ALA A 220 -11.21 3.04 -10.30
CA ALA A 220 -10.00 3.53 -10.98
C ALA A 220 -9.20 4.53 -10.14
N GLN A 221 -9.89 5.40 -9.38
CA GLN A 221 -9.26 6.30 -8.42
C GLN A 221 -8.56 5.51 -7.30
N ALA A 222 -9.26 4.54 -6.69
CA ALA A 222 -8.69 3.69 -5.65
C ALA A 222 -7.50 2.89 -6.17
N TRP A 223 -7.59 2.34 -7.39
CA TRP A 223 -6.48 1.67 -8.05
C TRP A 223 -5.25 2.59 -8.17
N PHE A 224 -5.40 3.79 -8.73
CA PHE A 224 -4.27 4.71 -8.92
C PHE A 224 -3.59 5.10 -7.60
N VAL A 225 -4.38 5.46 -6.59
CA VAL A 225 -3.87 5.77 -5.24
C VAL A 225 -3.14 4.56 -4.65
N GLY A 226 -3.70 3.36 -4.78
CA GLY A 226 -3.09 2.12 -4.32
C GLY A 226 -1.74 1.84 -4.98
N GLN A 227 -1.64 2.01 -6.31
CA GLN A 227 -0.37 1.81 -7.03
C GLN A 227 0.70 2.85 -6.61
N ALA A 228 0.31 4.11 -6.42
CA ALA A 228 1.23 5.14 -5.95
C ALA A 228 1.75 4.83 -4.54
N VAL A 229 0.86 4.44 -3.62
CA VAL A 229 1.23 4.04 -2.26
C VAL A 229 2.11 2.79 -2.27
N ALA A 230 1.80 1.77 -3.08
CA ALA A 230 2.64 0.59 -3.23
C ALA A 230 4.06 0.94 -3.71
N TRP A 231 4.18 1.83 -4.69
CA TRP A 231 5.49 2.26 -5.21
C TRP A 231 6.29 3.03 -4.16
N ARG A 232 5.64 3.89 -3.37
CA ARG A 232 6.25 4.56 -2.23
C ARG A 232 6.82 3.56 -1.23
N GLU A 233 6.02 2.57 -0.80
CA GLU A 233 6.44 1.58 0.19
C GLU A 233 7.56 0.68 -0.32
N MET A 234 7.53 0.29 -1.59
CA MET A 234 8.65 -0.45 -2.20
C MET A 234 9.92 0.41 -2.24
N SER A 235 9.81 1.69 -2.57
CA SER A 235 10.95 2.63 -2.58
C SER A 235 11.57 2.73 -1.19
N TRP A 236 10.75 2.93 -0.17
CA TRP A 236 11.17 2.96 1.23
C TRP A 236 11.83 1.63 1.64
N GLY A 237 11.18 0.50 1.35
CA GLY A 237 11.68 -0.84 1.72
C GLY A 237 13.02 -1.18 1.07
N LEU A 238 13.21 -0.84 -0.22
CA LEU A 238 14.49 -1.02 -0.92
C LEU A 238 15.57 -0.11 -0.33
N ARG A 239 15.24 1.15 -0.06
CA ARG A 239 16.17 2.12 0.53
C ARG A 239 16.64 1.73 1.94
N GLN A 240 15.77 1.10 2.73
CA GLN A 240 16.09 0.61 4.07
C GLN A 240 16.74 -0.79 4.08
N GLY A 241 16.87 -1.44 2.92
CA GLY A 241 17.37 -2.83 2.85
C GLY A 241 16.40 -3.87 3.42
N HIS A 242 15.12 -3.55 3.52
CA HIS A 242 14.07 -4.45 4.01
C HIS A 242 13.48 -5.34 2.91
N LEU A 243 13.88 -5.15 1.65
CA LEU A 243 13.42 -5.92 0.51
C LEU A 243 14.60 -6.61 -0.19
N ASP A 244 14.29 -7.71 -0.89
CA ASP A 244 15.24 -8.45 -1.71
C ASP A 244 15.48 -7.71 -3.04
N THR A 245 16.64 -7.10 -3.18
CA THR A 245 16.97 -6.30 -4.38
C THR A 245 16.86 -7.13 -5.66
N GLN A 246 17.27 -8.40 -5.68
CA GLN A 246 17.23 -9.24 -6.87
C GLN A 246 15.78 -9.50 -7.32
N ARG A 247 14.88 -9.77 -6.38
CA ARG A 247 13.46 -10.02 -6.64
C ARG A 247 12.65 -8.73 -6.82
N ASP A 248 12.87 -7.75 -5.93
CA ASP A 248 11.93 -6.62 -5.77
C ASP A 248 12.31 -5.40 -6.60
N LEU A 249 13.58 -5.23 -7.01
CA LEU A 249 13.97 -4.11 -7.86
C LEU A 249 13.33 -4.16 -9.26
N PRO A 250 13.25 -5.31 -9.96
CA PRO A 250 12.50 -5.40 -11.22
C PRO A 250 11.01 -5.09 -11.04
N ARG A 251 10.40 -5.52 -9.93
CA ARG A 251 8.98 -5.24 -9.59
C ARG A 251 8.76 -3.76 -9.28
N TRP A 252 9.67 -3.12 -8.56
CA TRP A 252 9.66 -1.69 -8.29
C TRP A 252 9.76 -0.87 -9.59
N ARG A 253 10.67 -1.26 -10.50
CA ARG A 253 10.80 -0.64 -11.82
C ARG A 253 9.54 -0.80 -12.67
N ALA A 254 8.92 -1.98 -12.64
CA ALA A 254 7.68 -2.22 -13.37
C ALA A 254 6.53 -1.34 -12.84
N LEU A 255 6.45 -1.18 -11.53
CA LEU A 255 5.44 -0.32 -10.91
C LEU A 255 5.70 1.16 -11.18
N GLY A 256 6.96 1.61 -11.10
CA GLY A 256 7.36 2.97 -11.48
C GLY A 256 7.03 3.28 -12.95
N TRP A 257 7.30 2.34 -13.85
CA TRP A 257 6.92 2.42 -15.27
C TRP A 257 5.40 2.57 -15.43
N LEU A 258 4.60 1.73 -14.75
CA LEU A 258 3.14 1.79 -14.80
C LEU A 258 2.61 3.16 -14.35
N ILE A 259 3.05 3.63 -13.19
CA ILE A 259 2.65 4.91 -12.61
C ILE A 259 3.00 6.07 -13.54
N HIS A 260 4.22 6.05 -14.11
CA HIS A 260 4.66 7.06 -15.04
C HIS A 260 3.79 7.09 -16.31
N ARG A 261 3.43 5.91 -16.88
CA ARG A 261 2.51 5.82 -18.02
C ARG A 261 1.08 6.25 -17.65
N ALA A 262 0.65 5.97 -16.43
CA ALA A 262 -0.68 6.33 -15.91
C ALA A 262 -0.79 7.79 -15.44
N GLU A 263 0.32 8.52 -15.29
CA GLU A 263 0.30 9.88 -14.74
C GLU A 263 -0.61 10.81 -15.53
N PHE A 264 -1.50 11.52 -14.81
CA PHE A 264 -2.45 12.49 -15.36
C PHE A 264 -2.09 13.91 -14.92
N GLY A 265 -2.31 14.90 -15.79
CA GLY A 265 -2.26 16.32 -15.45
C GLY A 265 -0.90 17.02 -15.58
N ARG A 266 0.22 16.32 -15.81
CA ARG A 266 1.56 16.94 -16.02
C ARG A 266 2.39 16.14 -17.01
N LYS A 267 3.35 16.80 -17.68
CA LYS A 267 4.38 16.08 -18.46
C LYS A 267 5.22 15.24 -17.49
N PRO A 268 5.59 14.01 -17.87
CA PRO A 268 6.47 13.17 -17.08
C PRO A 268 7.78 13.90 -16.79
N ASP A 269 8.14 14.00 -15.51
CA ASP A 269 9.48 14.46 -15.14
C ASP A 269 10.47 13.35 -15.53
N GLY A 270 11.64 13.70 -16.04
CA GLY A 270 12.69 12.76 -16.47
C GLY A 270 13.33 12.00 -15.30
N PHE A 271 12.51 11.30 -14.50
CA PHE A 271 12.98 10.52 -13.36
C PHE A 271 13.66 9.22 -13.84
N GLY A 272 14.85 8.96 -13.36
CA GLY A 272 15.74 7.88 -13.81
C GLY A 272 15.39 6.46 -13.34
N TRP A 273 14.10 6.11 -13.15
CA TRP A 273 13.68 4.76 -12.74
C TRP A 273 14.10 3.64 -13.71
N GLU A 274 14.47 3.99 -14.95
CA GLU A 274 15.03 3.07 -15.96
C GLU A 274 16.56 2.94 -15.93
N SER A 275 17.26 3.72 -15.09
CA SER A 275 18.72 3.66 -15.02
C SER A 275 19.19 2.26 -14.61
N GLN A 276 20.34 1.83 -15.11
CA GLN A 276 20.91 0.51 -14.77
C GLN A 276 21.21 0.41 -13.27
N GLU A 277 21.68 1.49 -12.67
CA GLU A 277 22.00 1.58 -11.26
C GLU A 277 20.97 2.48 -10.56
N VAL A 278 20.36 2.00 -9.50
CA VAL A 278 19.40 2.73 -8.66
C VAL A 278 20.07 3.04 -7.33
N THR A 279 20.20 4.33 -7.05
CA THR A 279 20.83 4.84 -5.83
C THR A 279 19.81 5.04 -4.71
N PRO A 280 20.24 5.12 -3.43
CA PRO A 280 19.35 5.52 -2.32
C PRO A 280 18.65 6.87 -2.55
N THR A 281 19.30 7.81 -3.26
CA THR A 281 18.71 9.09 -3.64
C THR A 281 17.58 8.92 -4.65
N ASP A 282 17.72 8.04 -5.65
CA ASP A 282 16.65 7.75 -6.60
C ASP A 282 15.42 7.14 -5.90
N LEU A 283 15.66 6.25 -4.93
CA LEU A 283 14.59 5.66 -4.13
C LEU A 283 13.87 6.71 -3.26
N ALA A 284 14.60 7.65 -2.66
CA ALA A 284 14.00 8.74 -1.88
C ALA A 284 13.17 9.69 -2.76
N LEU A 285 13.66 10.02 -3.96
CA LEU A 285 12.92 10.83 -4.94
C LEU A 285 11.65 10.11 -5.44
N ALA A 286 11.73 8.79 -5.67
CA ALA A 286 10.59 7.97 -6.04
C ALA A 286 9.54 7.93 -4.93
N GLU A 287 9.98 7.80 -3.68
CA GLU A 287 9.12 7.81 -2.49
C GLU A 287 8.35 9.13 -2.39
N GLU A 288 9.02 10.28 -2.52
CA GLU A 288 8.37 11.59 -2.47
C GLU A 288 7.42 11.81 -3.66
N LYS A 289 7.84 11.46 -4.87
CA LYS A 289 6.97 11.54 -6.05
C LYS A 289 5.72 10.68 -5.89
N ALA A 290 5.87 9.46 -5.39
CA ALA A 290 4.77 8.54 -5.16
C ALA A 290 3.79 9.10 -4.10
N ARG A 291 4.30 9.73 -3.03
CA ARG A 291 3.50 10.42 -2.01
C ARG A 291 2.64 11.53 -2.60
N GLN A 292 3.24 12.38 -3.44
CA GLN A 292 2.52 13.46 -4.13
C GLN A 292 1.45 12.91 -5.10
N LEU A 293 1.76 11.83 -5.83
CA LEU A 293 0.83 11.19 -6.75
C LEU A 293 -0.37 10.57 -6.02
N ALA A 294 -0.13 9.90 -4.88
CA ALA A 294 -1.19 9.31 -4.06
C ALA A 294 -2.17 10.37 -3.55
N ARG A 295 -1.66 11.48 -3.00
CA ARG A 295 -2.50 12.61 -2.54
C ARG A 295 -3.29 13.22 -3.70
N ARG A 296 -2.62 13.56 -4.81
CA ARG A 296 -3.27 14.11 -6.00
C ARG A 296 -4.35 13.15 -6.54
N GLY A 297 -4.07 11.85 -6.60
CA GLY A 297 -5.04 10.84 -7.02
C GLY A 297 -6.26 10.80 -6.11
N ALA A 298 -6.07 10.93 -4.79
CA ALA A 298 -7.16 10.95 -3.82
C ALA A 298 -8.05 12.20 -3.97
N ASP A 299 -7.45 13.36 -4.29
CA ASP A 299 -8.14 14.66 -4.26
C ASP A 299 -8.78 15.05 -5.59
N THR A 300 -8.17 14.69 -6.73
CA THR A 300 -8.47 15.33 -8.04
C THR A 300 -8.82 14.35 -9.16
N TRP A 301 -9.17 13.10 -8.85
CA TRP A 301 -9.56 12.13 -9.88
C TRP A 301 -10.90 12.44 -10.50
N THR A 302 -11.00 12.35 -11.83
CA THR A 302 -12.25 12.50 -12.58
C THR A 302 -12.50 11.28 -13.48
N PRO A 303 -13.75 11.06 -13.96
CA PRO A 303 -14.05 9.99 -14.93
C PRO A 303 -13.18 10.07 -16.20
N GLU A 304 -12.89 11.27 -16.69
CA GLU A 304 -12.04 11.50 -17.87
C GLU A 304 -10.60 11.03 -17.64
N ASN A 305 -10.12 11.08 -16.37
CA ASN A 305 -8.81 10.53 -16.01
C ASN A 305 -8.78 9.02 -16.19
N THR A 306 -9.88 8.30 -15.89
CA THR A 306 -9.98 6.86 -16.13
C THR A 306 -9.83 6.53 -17.61
N ILE A 307 -10.55 7.23 -18.48
CA ILE A 307 -10.46 7.05 -19.94
C ILE A 307 -9.05 7.37 -20.44
N ARG A 308 -8.50 8.51 -20.02
CA ARG A 308 -7.16 8.95 -20.41
C ARG A 308 -6.06 7.96 -20.02
N VAL A 309 -6.11 7.46 -18.79
CA VAL A 309 -5.14 6.49 -18.26
C VAL A 309 -5.26 5.16 -19.02
N LEU A 310 -6.48 4.66 -19.18
CA LEU A 310 -6.73 3.42 -19.93
C LEU A 310 -6.23 3.54 -21.38
N THR A 311 -6.48 4.65 -22.05
CA THR A 311 -5.98 4.93 -23.39
C THR A 311 -4.45 4.92 -23.45
N LYS A 312 -3.79 5.66 -22.54
CA LYS A 312 -2.32 5.72 -22.50
C LYS A 312 -1.70 4.34 -22.28
N LEU A 313 -2.23 3.56 -21.33
CA LEU A 313 -1.72 2.24 -21.01
C LEU A 313 -1.93 1.25 -22.18
N ALA A 314 -3.07 1.29 -22.86
CA ALA A 314 -3.34 0.44 -24.01
C ALA A 314 -2.37 0.67 -25.20
N HIS A 315 -1.74 1.84 -25.29
CA HIS A 315 -0.79 2.17 -26.35
C HIS A 315 0.68 1.95 -25.95
N THR A 316 0.95 1.09 -24.95
CA THR A 316 2.33 0.80 -24.49
C THR A 316 2.98 -0.42 -25.16
N SER A 317 2.41 -0.96 -26.23
CA SER A 317 2.93 -2.17 -26.90
C SER A 317 4.40 -2.02 -27.36
N ALA A 318 4.83 -0.80 -27.70
CA ALA A 318 6.22 -0.52 -28.09
C ALA A 318 7.22 -0.85 -26.96
N ASP A 319 6.80 -0.75 -25.69
CA ASP A 319 7.67 -1.04 -24.54
C ASP A 319 7.97 -2.55 -24.38
N PHE A 320 7.23 -3.41 -25.10
CA PHE A 320 7.40 -4.87 -25.14
C PHE A 320 7.97 -5.37 -26.47
N ARG A 321 8.05 -4.55 -27.53
CA ARG A 321 8.60 -4.94 -28.82
C ARG A 321 10.11 -4.96 -28.78
N ALA A 322 10.71 -5.93 -29.47
CA ALA A 322 12.15 -6.02 -29.67
C ALA A 322 12.98 -6.03 -28.36
N VAL A 323 12.39 -6.47 -27.25
CA VAL A 323 13.07 -6.62 -25.97
C VAL A 323 13.20 -8.10 -25.62
N SER A 324 14.29 -8.45 -24.93
CA SER A 324 14.48 -9.81 -24.43
C SER A 324 13.55 -10.11 -23.27
N PRO A 325 13.05 -11.36 -23.14
CA PRO A 325 12.32 -11.78 -21.96
C PRO A 325 13.11 -11.53 -20.68
N SER A 326 12.46 -10.96 -19.69
CA SER A 326 13.06 -10.69 -18.38
C SER A 326 12.00 -10.60 -17.29
N LEU A 327 12.41 -10.74 -16.04
CA LEU A 327 11.51 -10.54 -14.89
C LEU A 327 10.89 -9.13 -14.88
N LEU A 328 11.63 -8.12 -15.33
CA LEU A 328 11.10 -6.76 -15.48
C LEU A 328 9.93 -6.72 -16.49
N GLN A 329 10.10 -7.34 -17.67
CA GLN A 329 9.06 -7.33 -18.70
C GLN A 329 7.82 -8.13 -18.27
N ALA A 330 8.02 -9.28 -17.64
CA ALA A 330 6.92 -10.07 -17.07
C ALA A 330 6.18 -9.28 -15.97
N SER A 331 6.92 -8.60 -15.08
CA SER A 331 6.31 -7.76 -14.04
C SER A 331 5.57 -6.54 -14.60
N ARG A 332 6.06 -5.92 -15.70
CA ARG A 332 5.33 -4.87 -16.42
C ARG A 332 4.01 -5.40 -17.00
N ALA A 333 4.04 -6.57 -17.62
CA ALA A 333 2.86 -7.19 -18.20
C ALA A 333 1.82 -7.54 -17.12
N GLU A 334 2.25 -8.15 -16.01
CA GLU A 334 1.39 -8.46 -14.86
C GLU A 334 0.68 -7.21 -14.32
N ARG A 335 1.45 -6.14 -14.06
CA ARG A 335 0.89 -4.87 -13.57
C ARG A 335 -0.06 -4.22 -14.57
N LEU A 336 0.24 -4.33 -15.85
CA LEU A 336 -0.58 -3.73 -16.91
C LEU A 336 -1.93 -4.44 -17.06
N VAL A 337 -1.97 -5.78 -17.02
CA VAL A 337 -3.24 -6.52 -17.13
C VAL A 337 -4.14 -6.30 -15.92
N LEU A 338 -3.57 -6.21 -14.70
CA LEU A 338 -4.30 -5.84 -13.49
C LEU A 338 -4.87 -4.41 -13.59
N ALA A 339 -4.07 -3.46 -14.12
CA ALA A 339 -4.55 -2.11 -14.37
C ALA A 339 -5.73 -2.07 -15.33
N PHE A 340 -5.65 -2.81 -16.45
CA PHE A 340 -6.76 -2.88 -17.42
C PHE A 340 -8.02 -3.46 -16.81
N ASP A 341 -7.93 -4.52 -16.01
CA ASP A 341 -9.08 -5.10 -15.33
C ASP A 341 -9.80 -4.06 -14.48
N ARG A 342 -9.07 -3.33 -13.64
CA ARG A 342 -9.62 -2.30 -12.75
C ARG A 342 -10.18 -1.09 -13.47
N LEU A 343 -9.46 -0.59 -14.47
CA LEU A 343 -9.87 0.58 -15.25
C LEU A 343 -11.07 0.26 -16.15
N LEU A 344 -11.09 -0.92 -16.79
CA LEU A 344 -12.21 -1.35 -17.61
C LEU A 344 -13.47 -1.59 -16.77
N ALA A 345 -13.35 -2.18 -15.57
CA ALA A 345 -14.45 -2.34 -14.64
C ALA A 345 -15.07 -1.00 -14.21
N ALA A 346 -14.25 0.04 -14.08
CA ALA A 346 -14.68 1.38 -13.67
C ALA A 346 -15.41 2.17 -14.78
N LEU A 347 -15.37 1.73 -16.05
CA LEU A 347 -16.14 2.37 -17.14
C LEU A 347 -17.64 2.10 -16.97
N PRO A 348 -18.52 2.95 -17.49
CA PRO A 348 -19.96 2.68 -17.55
C PRO A 348 -20.29 1.37 -18.26
N PRO A 349 -21.45 0.74 -18.00
CA PRO A 349 -21.92 -0.43 -18.74
C PRO A 349 -21.97 -0.14 -20.24
N ASP A 350 -21.40 -1.05 -21.06
CA ASP A 350 -21.40 -0.94 -22.51
C ASP A 350 -21.47 -2.36 -23.11
N PRO A 351 -22.33 -2.64 -24.11
CA PRO A 351 -22.48 -3.95 -24.74
C PRO A 351 -21.21 -4.45 -25.44
N ARG A 352 -20.25 -3.58 -25.72
CA ARG A 352 -18.95 -3.93 -26.35
C ARG A 352 -17.89 -4.37 -25.35
N LYS A 353 -18.10 -4.15 -24.04
CA LYS A 353 -17.16 -4.55 -22.98
C LYS A 353 -16.77 -6.05 -23.02
N PRO A 354 -17.68 -7.00 -23.29
CA PRO A 354 -17.33 -8.41 -23.34
C PRO A 354 -16.21 -8.75 -24.33
N GLU A 355 -16.12 -8.05 -25.46
CA GLU A 355 -15.04 -8.27 -26.44
C GLU A 355 -13.68 -7.79 -25.91
N ALA A 356 -13.65 -6.63 -25.26
CA ALA A 356 -12.44 -6.12 -24.61
C ALA A 356 -12.02 -7.02 -23.44
N SER A 357 -12.97 -7.49 -22.63
CA SER A 357 -12.71 -8.43 -21.53
C SER A 357 -12.14 -9.76 -22.04
N SER A 358 -12.70 -10.35 -23.10
CA SER A 358 -12.17 -11.57 -23.71
C SER A 358 -10.73 -11.41 -24.23
N GLN A 359 -10.39 -10.23 -24.75
CA GLN A 359 -9.01 -9.92 -25.15
C GLN A 359 -8.09 -9.71 -23.96
N LEU A 360 -8.60 -9.12 -22.89
CA LEU A 360 -7.88 -8.97 -21.64
C LEU A 360 -7.54 -10.34 -21.02
N ASP A 361 -8.44 -11.33 -21.08
CA ASP A 361 -8.17 -12.70 -20.63
C ASP A 361 -6.98 -13.34 -21.37
N ARG A 362 -6.78 -13.01 -22.66
CA ARG A 362 -5.60 -13.47 -23.41
C ARG A 362 -4.32 -12.83 -22.90
N LEU A 363 -4.36 -11.53 -22.63
CA LEU A 363 -3.23 -10.81 -22.03
C LEU A 363 -2.87 -11.35 -20.65
N PHE A 364 -3.88 -11.70 -19.83
CA PHE A 364 -3.66 -12.35 -18.53
C PHE A 364 -2.93 -13.69 -18.67
N ARG A 365 -3.36 -14.55 -19.61
CA ARG A 365 -2.68 -15.83 -19.84
C ARG A 365 -1.22 -15.67 -20.26
N LEU A 366 -0.92 -14.67 -21.09
CA LEU A 366 0.46 -14.36 -21.48
C LEU A 366 1.28 -13.81 -20.30
N ALA A 367 0.71 -12.91 -19.51
CA ALA A 367 1.40 -12.34 -18.35
C ALA A 367 1.71 -13.40 -17.28
N GLN A 368 0.92 -14.46 -17.17
CA GLN A 368 1.09 -15.56 -16.21
C GLN A 368 2.00 -16.68 -16.71
N SER A 369 2.47 -16.68 -17.95
CA SER A 369 3.28 -17.73 -18.56
C SER A 369 4.75 -17.74 -18.10
N ILE A 370 5.06 -17.20 -16.92
CA ILE A 370 6.41 -17.22 -16.34
C ILE A 370 6.84 -18.66 -16.02
N PRO A 371 8.04 -19.13 -16.45
CA PRO A 371 9.17 -18.35 -16.99
C PRO A 371 9.12 -18.08 -18.52
N ASP A 372 8.17 -18.59 -19.25
CA ASP A 372 8.12 -18.56 -20.72
C ASP A 372 7.45 -17.29 -21.28
N PHE A 373 7.48 -16.20 -20.55
CA PHE A 373 6.88 -14.93 -20.98
C PHE A 373 7.51 -14.42 -22.29
N SER A 374 6.66 -14.24 -23.31
CA SER A 374 7.04 -13.66 -24.62
C SER A 374 6.61 -12.18 -24.70
N PRO A 375 7.55 -11.22 -24.58
CA PRO A 375 7.20 -9.80 -24.73
C PRO A 375 6.61 -9.46 -26.09
N SER A 376 7.08 -10.09 -27.18
CA SER A 376 6.60 -9.84 -28.55
C SER A 376 5.17 -10.31 -28.76
N ASP A 377 4.79 -11.49 -28.20
CA ASP A 377 3.42 -11.98 -28.26
C ASP A 377 2.48 -11.12 -27.42
N PHE A 378 2.95 -10.70 -26.24
CA PHE A 378 2.20 -9.78 -25.39
C PHE A 378 1.97 -8.43 -26.10
N ALA A 379 2.99 -7.87 -26.77
CA ALA A 379 2.87 -6.63 -27.54
C ALA A 379 1.81 -6.73 -28.66
N ARG A 380 1.79 -7.86 -29.38
CA ARG A 380 0.80 -8.10 -30.44
C ARG A 380 -0.62 -8.15 -29.90
N GLU A 381 -0.85 -8.91 -28.82
CA GLU A 381 -2.17 -9.01 -28.21
C GLU A 381 -2.61 -7.69 -27.54
N LEU A 382 -1.65 -6.88 -27.07
CA LEU A 382 -1.91 -5.54 -26.53
C LEU A 382 -2.37 -4.57 -27.62
N ASP A 383 -1.81 -4.63 -28.84
CA ASP A 383 -2.31 -3.83 -29.97
C ASP A 383 -3.76 -4.21 -30.33
N ILE A 384 -4.10 -5.50 -30.28
CA ILE A 384 -5.48 -5.96 -30.52
C ILE A 384 -6.41 -5.44 -29.40
N PHE A 385 -5.97 -5.48 -28.16
CA PHE A 385 -6.73 -4.95 -27.04
C PHE A 385 -7.00 -3.44 -27.20
N ALA A 386 -5.99 -2.67 -27.57
CA ALA A 386 -6.14 -1.23 -27.81
C ALA A 386 -7.18 -0.93 -28.93
N GLN A 387 -7.21 -1.73 -30.01
CA GLN A 387 -8.22 -1.60 -31.05
C GLN A 387 -9.64 -1.88 -30.54
N LYS A 388 -9.82 -2.91 -29.69
CA LYS A 388 -11.13 -3.26 -29.09
C LYS A 388 -11.59 -2.26 -28.02
N LEU A 389 -10.66 -1.55 -27.37
CA LEU A 389 -10.97 -0.47 -26.43
C LEU A 389 -11.45 0.81 -27.12
N LYS A 390 -10.93 1.13 -28.31
CA LYS A 390 -11.22 2.40 -28.99
C LYS A 390 -12.72 2.75 -29.07
N PRO A 391 -13.64 1.81 -29.40
CA PRO A 391 -15.08 2.13 -29.41
C PRO A 391 -15.70 2.38 -28.05
N LEU A 392 -15.07 1.92 -26.95
CA LEU A 392 -15.55 2.12 -25.57
C LEU A 392 -15.14 3.47 -24.99
N LEU A 393 -14.17 4.13 -25.60
CA LEU A 393 -13.53 5.34 -25.09
C LEU A 393 -13.99 6.61 -25.86
N ASN A 394 -14.75 6.44 -26.96
CA ASN A 394 -15.40 7.47 -27.75
C ASN A 394 -16.87 7.61 -27.33
#